data_124612b5624fe21c3d2fdebf8af8b3f0
#
_entry.id   124612b5624fe21c3d2fdebf8af8b3f0
#
_cell.length_a   1.000
_cell.length_b   1.000
_cell.length_c   1.000
_cell.angle_alpha   90.00
_cell.angle_beta   90.00
_cell.angle_gamma   90.00
#
_symmetry.space_group_name_H-M   'P 1'
#
loop_
_entity.id
_entity.type
_entity.pdbx_description
1 polymer ?
#
loop_
_entity_poly.entity_id
_entity_poly.type
_entity_poly.pdbx_seq_one_letter_code
_entity_poly.pdbx_strand_id
1 'polypeptide(L)'
;LFCQKGIDDLAQHYLAKAGIMAVRRVKKSDMEKLARATGATVVTNIEDLSYDDMGDAGSVAEKRISGEEMIFVEECKDPKSVTLLIRGSTEHVVDEIERAVEDAIGVVAATVEDGKVVAGGGAAEISIAKGLKEYAETISGREQLAVSAFAEALEVVPKTLAENAGQDSIDALVDLRAAHEKSLYMGLDVFKGEVTDMYRAGVIEPHRVKKQAIQSAAEXXXXFLWYQRTRHV
;
A
#
# COMPACT_ATOMS: atom_id res chain seq x y z
N LEU A 1 -12.94 2.40 31.03
CA LEU A 1 -12.13 1.18 31.19
C LEU A 1 -12.28 0.30 29.96
N PHE A 2 -11.16 -0.08 29.35
CA PHE A 2 -11.14 -1.03 28.23
C PHE A 2 -10.46 -2.32 28.70
N CYS A 3 -11.08 -3.47 28.45
CA CYS A 3 -10.59 -4.75 28.93
C CYS A 3 -10.55 -5.79 27.82
N GLN A 4 -9.42 -6.50 27.68
CA GLN A 4 -9.26 -7.54 26.67
C GLN A 4 -10.14 -8.77 26.97
N LYS A 5 -10.34 -9.05 28.24
CA LYS A 5 -11.13 -10.20 28.70
C LYS A 5 -12.58 -9.81 29.00
N GLY A 6 -13.37 -10.76 29.41
CA GLY A 6 -14.71 -10.51 29.91
C GLY A 6 -14.67 -9.77 31.25
N ILE A 7 -15.74 -9.06 31.57
CA ILE A 7 -15.93 -8.41 32.86
C ILE A 7 -17.14 -9.08 33.52
N ASP A 8 -16.97 -9.52 34.74
CA ASP A 8 -18.03 -10.16 35.55
C ASP A 8 -19.22 -9.22 35.71
N ASP A 9 -20.42 -9.75 35.68
CA ASP A 9 -21.66 -8.97 35.74
C ASP A 9 -21.75 -8.11 37.01
N LEU A 10 -21.28 -8.63 38.12
CA LEU A 10 -21.26 -7.86 39.38
C LEU A 10 -20.28 -6.69 39.29
N ALA A 11 -19.11 -6.93 38.68
CA ALA A 11 -18.13 -5.86 38.42
C ALA A 11 -18.68 -4.80 37.47
N GLN A 12 -19.42 -5.19 36.42
CA GLN A 12 -20.09 -4.25 35.50
C GLN A 12 -21.09 -3.37 36.27
N HIS A 13 -21.86 -3.98 37.18
CA HIS A 13 -22.81 -3.23 37.98
C HIS A 13 -22.11 -2.16 38.84
N TYR A 14 -20.99 -2.49 39.49
CA TYR A 14 -20.26 -1.52 40.30
C TYR A 14 -19.59 -0.43 39.49
N LEU A 15 -19.06 -0.77 38.29
CA LEU A 15 -18.47 0.20 37.38
C LEU A 15 -19.54 1.21 36.89
N ALA A 16 -20.72 0.70 36.52
CA ALA A 16 -21.84 1.54 36.08
C ALA A 16 -22.31 2.46 37.23
N LYS A 17 -22.41 1.90 38.47
CA LYS A 17 -22.79 2.68 39.65
C LYS A 17 -21.77 3.79 39.96
N ALA A 18 -20.49 3.55 39.66
CA ALA A 18 -19.41 4.53 39.83
C ALA A 18 -19.34 5.52 38.67
N GLY A 19 -20.20 5.40 37.64
CA GLY A 19 -20.19 6.25 36.46
C GLY A 19 -19.04 5.94 35.49
N ILE A 20 -18.48 4.75 35.56
CA ILE A 20 -17.35 4.35 34.72
C ILE A 20 -17.86 3.52 33.55
N MET A 21 -17.68 4.05 32.32
CA MET A 21 -17.95 3.29 31.11
C MET A 21 -16.93 2.13 30.99
N ALA A 22 -17.40 0.93 30.70
CA ALA A 22 -16.55 -0.27 30.61
C ALA A 22 -16.81 -1.01 29.30
N VAL A 23 -15.75 -1.27 28.56
CA VAL A 23 -15.79 -2.01 27.30
C VAL A 23 -15.00 -3.32 27.47
N ARG A 24 -15.67 -4.44 27.19
CA ARG A 24 -15.09 -5.79 27.37
C ARG A 24 -14.75 -6.42 26.02
N ARG A 25 -13.87 -7.45 26.06
CA ARG A 25 -13.48 -8.27 24.90
C ARG A 25 -12.84 -7.46 23.75
N VAL A 26 -12.11 -6.41 24.10
CA VAL A 26 -11.37 -5.61 23.12
C VAL A 26 -10.18 -6.43 22.61
N LYS A 27 -9.97 -6.45 21.31
CA LYS A 27 -8.84 -7.17 20.70
C LYS A 27 -7.51 -6.56 21.16
N LYS A 28 -6.47 -7.39 21.28
CA LYS A 28 -5.13 -6.95 21.71
C LYS A 28 -4.61 -5.81 20.82
N SER A 29 -4.75 -5.96 19.51
CA SER A 29 -4.35 -4.93 18.54
C SER A 29 -5.03 -3.59 18.80
N ASP A 30 -6.32 -3.61 19.17
CA ASP A 30 -7.08 -2.39 19.43
C ASP A 30 -6.69 -1.77 20.77
N MET A 31 -6.36 -2.60 21.77
CA MET A 31 -5.80 -2.11 23.04
C MET A 31 -4.49 -1.35 22.81
N GLU A 32 -3.61 -1.89 21.95
CA GLU A 32 -2.34 -1.24 21.59
C GLU A 32 -2.57 0.09 20.85
N LYS A 33 -3.55 0.11 19.94
CA LYS A 33 -3.93 1.33 19.20
C LYS A 33 -4.49 2.39 20.17
N LEU A 34 -5.36 1.98 21.07
CA LEU A 34 -5.93 2.86 22.10
C LEU A 34 -4.84 3.44 22.99
N ALA A 35 -3.90 2.62 23.44
CA ALA A 35 -2.77 3.07 24.24
C ALA A 35 -1.97 4.15 23.51
N ARG A 36 -1.69 3.94 22.22
CA ARG A 36 -0.97 4.91 21.40
C ARG A 36 -1.77 6.20 21.16
N ALA A 37 -3.10 6.08 21.02
CA ALA A 37 -3.97 7.23 20.76
C ALA A 37 -4.15 8.12 21.99
N THR A 38 -4.27 7.50 23.19
CA THR A 38 -4.60 8.20 24.44
C THR A 38 -3.38 8.48 25.32
N GLY A 39 -2.27 7.81 25.06
CA GLY A 39 -1.09 7.84 25.94
C GLY A 39 -1.20 6.90 27.15
N ALA A 40 -2.24 6.06 27.20
CA ALA A 40 -2.42 5.08 28.28
C ALA A 40 -1.41 3.94 28.21
N THR A 41 -1.21 3.28 29.34
CA THR A 41 -0.39 2.05 29.43
C THR A 41 -1.33 0.84 29.53
N VAL A 42 -1.00 -0.24 28.79
CA VAL A 42 -1.75 -1.50 28.90
C VAL A 42 -1.17 -2.29 30.07
N VAL A 43 -1.95 -2.45 31.12
CA VAL A 43 -1.57 -3.15 32.35
C VAL A 43 -2.16 -4.56 32.31
N THR A 44 -1.36 -5.57 32.66
CA THR A 44 -1.80 -6.99 32.64
C THR A 44 -2.40 -7.44 33.95
N ASN A 45 -2.04 -6.81 35.07
CA ASN A 45 -2.54 -7.15 36.38
C ASN A 45 -3.22 -5.94 37.01
N ILE A 46 -4.45 -6.10 37.45
CA ILE A 46 -5.28 -5.02 38.01
C ILE A 46 -4.62 -4.40 39.26
N GLU A 47 -3.89 -5.19 40.04
CA GLU A 47 -3.23 -4.74 41.27
C GLU A 47 -2.10 -3.70 40.97
N ASP A 48 -1.56 -3.74 39.77
CA ASP A 48 -0.48 -2.84 39.36
C ASP A 48 -1.00 -1.51 38.73
N LEU A 49 -2.32 -1.40 38.57
CA LEU A 49 -2.93 -0.23 37.92
C LEU A 49 -2.75 1.05 38.76
N SER A 50 -2.22 2.07 38.15
CA SER A 50 -1.96 3.37 38.78
C SER A 50 -2.56 4.52 37.95
N TYR A 51 -2.58 5.71 38.55
CA TYR A 51 -3.02 6.92 37.82
C TYR A 51 -2.08 7.26 36.64
N ASP A 52 -0.82 6.89 36.73
CA ASP A 52 0.15 7.15 35.67
C ASP A 52 -0.10 6.31 34.40
N ASP A 53 -0.89 5.24 34.53
CA ASP A 53 -1.25 4.37 33.39
C ASP A 53 -2.47 4.88 32.63
N MET A 54 -3.14 5.92 33.15
CA MET A 54 -4.34 6.46 32.51
C MET A 54 -3.98 7.33 31.30
N GLY A 55 -4.74 7.17 30.24
CA GLY A 55 -4.65 8.02 29.06
C GLY A 55 -5.65 9.16 29.11
N ASP A 56 -5.56 10.07 28.14
CA ASP A 56 -6.39 11.24 28.04
C ASP A 56 -7.15 11.25 26.71
N ALA A 57 -8.45 11.56 26.77
CA ALA A 57 -9.32 11.70 25.61
C ALA A 57 -10.38 12.72 25.92
N GLY A 58 -10.75 13.53 24.94
CA GLY A 58 -11.81 14.53 25.08
C GLY A 58 -13.17 13.90 25.25
N SER A 59 -13.43 12.79 24.56
CA SER A 59 -14.69 12.05 24.73
C SER A 59 -14.54 10.55 24.46
N VAL A 60 -15.37 9.78 25.14
CA VAL A 60 -15.56 8.35 24.88
C VAL A 60 -17.05 8.11 24.79
N ALA A 61 -17.54 7.66 23.64
CA ALA A 61 -18.97 7.50 23.43
C ALA A 61 -19.28 6.27 22.59
N GLU A 62 -20.43 5.68 22.88
CA GLU A 62 -21.01 4.66 22.02
C GLU A 62 -21.90 5.36 20.99
N LYS A 63 -21.68 5.06 19.70
CA LYS A 63 -22.49 5.59 18.59
C LYS A 63 -22.96 4.44 17.72
N ARG A 64 -24.19 4.54 17.23
CA ARG A 64 -24.75 3.53 16.32
C ARG A 64 -24.58 4.00 14.89
N ILE A 65 -23.81 3.28 14.09
CA ILE A 65 -23.53 3.60 12.69
C ILE A 65 -23.96 2.44 11.81
N SER A 66 -24.87 2.68 10.89
CA SER A 66 -25.41 1.68 9.96
C SER A 66 -25.98 0.44 10.67
N GLY A 67 -26.50 0.62 11.87
CA GLY A 67 -27.07 -0.47 12.67
C GLY A 67 -26.09 -1.13 13.64
N GLU A 68 -24.79 -0.91 13.48
CA GLU A 68 -23.75 -1.45 14.33
C GLU A 68 -23.39 -0.49 15.46
N GLU A 69 -23.21 -1.01 16.66
CA GLU A 69 -22.81 -0.25 17.84
C GLU A 69 -21.28 -0.20 17.89
N MET A 70 -20.75 1.01 17.89
CA MET A 70 -19.31 1.28 17.84
C MET A 70 -18.91 2.21 18.98
N ILE A 71 -17.72 1.98 19.56
CA ILE A 71 -17.16 2.84 20.59
C ILE A 71 -16.19 3.81 19.93
N PHE A 72 -16.38 5.10 20.18
CA PHE A 72 -15.53 6.18 19.68
C PHE A 72 -14.73 6.78 20.83
N VAL A 73 -13.42 6.90 20.63
CA VAL A 73 -12.51 7.62 21.52
C VAL A 73 -11.98 8.78 20.70
N GLU A 74 -12.35 9.99 21.05
CA GLU A 74 -12.14 11.18 20.23
C GLU A 74 -11.42 12.29 21.01
N GLU A 75 -10.86 13.24 20.28
CA GLU A 75 -10.19 14.43 20.82
C GLU A 75 -9.02 14.10 21.75
N CYS A 76 -8.22 13.09 21.37
CA CYS A 76 -6.98 12.81 22.08
C CYS A 76 -5.94 13.91 21.79
N LYS A 77 -5.17 14.32 22.80
CA LYS A 77 -4.23 15.46 22.72
C LYS A 77 -3.08 15.24 21.73
N ASP A 78 -2.51 14.05 21.71
CA ASP A 78 -1.36 13.70 20.85
C ASP A 78 -1.56 12.30 20.27
N PRO A 79 -2.54 12.13 19.37
CA PRO A 79 -2.87 10.78 18.90
C PRO A 79 -1.80 10.22 17.98
N LYS A 80 -1.11 9.18 18.42
CA LYS A 80 -0.12 8.44 17.64
C LYS A 80 -0.75 7.23 16.92
N SER A 81 -2.07 7.15 16.95
CA SER A 81 -2.86 6.16 16.23
C SER A 81 -4.22 6.78 15.93
N VAL A 82 -4.67 6.63 14.68
CA VAL A 82 -5.98 7.14 14.24
C VAL A 82 -6.73 6.05 13.49
N THR A 83 -8.04 6.17 13.42
CA THR A 83 -8.90 5.26 12.67
C THR A 83 -9.53 6.00 11.51
N LEU A 84 -9.45 5.44 10.32
CA LEU A 84 -10.17 5.91 9.14
C LEU A 84 -11.42 5.04 8.97
N LEU A 85 -12.60 5.59 9.29
CA LEU A 85 -13.87 4.87 9.17
C LEU A 85 -14.40 5.00 7.74
N ILE A 86 -14.37 3.91 6.99
CA ILE A 86 -14.86 3.86 5.60
C ILE A 86 -16.34 3.47 5.61
N ARG A 87 -17.17 4.23 4.89
CA ARG A 87 -18.60 3.97 4.76
C ARG A 87 -18.98 3.93 3.28
N GLY A 88 -19.82 2.98 2.92
CA GLY A 88 -20.27 2.81 1.54
C GLY A 88 -21.67 2.23 1.46
N SER A 89 -22.23 2.19 0.26
CA SER A 89 -23.58 1.70 0.00
C SER A 89 -23.69 0.17 0.11
N THR A 90 -22.61 -0.54 -0.20
CA THR A 90 -22.56 -2.01 -0.13
C THR A 90 -21.21 -2.45 0.45
N GLU A 91 -21.18 -3.68 0.96
CA GLU A 91 -19.97 -4.32 1.49
C GLU A 91 -18.84 -4.33 0.44
N HIS A 92 -19.16 -4.72 -0.81
CA HIS A 92 -18.17 -4.76 -1.90
C HIS A 92 -17.52 -3.38 -2.16
N VAL A 93 -18.31 -2.31 -2.11
CA VAL A 93 -17.79 -0.95 -2.28
C VAL A 93 -16.87 -0.57 -1.11
N VAL A 94 -17.25 -0.93 0.11
CA VAL A 94 -16.44 -0.66 1.31
C VAL A 94 -15.09 -1.41 1.21
N ASP A 95 -15.12 -2.69 0.87
CA ASP A 95 -13.93 -3.53 0.72
C ASP A 95 -12.97 -2.97 -0.34
N GLU A 96 -13.51 -2.51 -1.46
CA GLU A 96 -12.71 -1.93 -2.55
C GLU A 96 -12.05 -0.62 -2.11
N ILE A 97 -12.80 0.25 -1.41
CA ILE A 97 -12.24 1.50 -0.89
C ILE A 97 -11.19 1.22 0.18
N GLU A 98 -11.43 0.24 1.06
CA GLU A 98 -10.47 -0.16 2.08
C GLU A 98 -9.14 -0.59 1.45
N ARG A 99 -9.21 -1.46 0.44
CA ARG A 99 -8.03 -1.93 -0.30
C ARG A 99 -7.29 -0.77 -0.98
N ALA A 100 -8.03 0.12 -1.65
CA ALA A 100 -7.44 1.29 -2.33
C ALA A 100 -6.74 2.23 -1.35
N VAL A 101 -7.33 2.43 -0.18
CA VAL A 101 -6.73 3.27 0.89
C VAL A 101 -5.48 2.61 1.47
N GLU A 102 -5.52 1.29 1.71
CA GLU A 102 -4.34 0.55 2.20
C GLU A 102 -3.19 0.64 1.21
N ASP A 103 -3.47 0.46 -0.09
CA ASP A 103 -2.47 0.59 -1.15
C ASP A 103 -1.87 2.00 -1.18
N ALA A 104 -2.72 3.02 -1.10
CA ALA A 104 -2.27 4.42 -1.10
C ALA A 104 -1.37 4.72 0.11
N ILE A 105 -1.75 4.25 1.30
CA ILE A 105 -0.94 4.42 2.53
C ILE A 105 0.40 3.70 2.37
N GLY A 106 0.38 2.48 1.82
CA GLY A 106 1.58 1.68 1.56
C GLY A 106 2.55 2.40 0.61
N VAL A 107 2.04 2.99 -0.46
CA VAL A 107 2.82 3.78 -1.42
C VAL A 107 3.49 4.98 -0.74
N VAL A 108 2.72 5.73 0.06
CA VAL A 108 3.26 6.90 0.79
C VAL A 108 4.32 6.46 1.81
N ALA A 109 4.05 5.39 2.57
CA ALA A 109 4.99 4.86 3.56
C ALA A 109 6.31 4.45 2.89
N ALA A 110 6.26 3.67 1.80
CA ALA A 110 7.44 3.24 1.06
C ALA A 110 8.24 4.44 0.52
N THR A 111 7.53 5.45 0.03
CA THR A 111 8.16 6.66 -0.50
C THR A 111 8.90 7.43 0.60
N VAL A 112 8.26 7.60 1.76
CA VAL A 112 8.85 8.32 2.91
C VAL A 112 10.07 7.56 3.45
N GLU A 113 9.97 6.24 3.56
CA GLU A 113 11.08 5.40 4.06
C GLU A 113 12.30 5.42 3.14
N ASP A 114 12.08 5.29 1.84
CA ASP A 114 13.17 5.14 0.85
C ASP A 114 13.68 6.50 0.32
N GLY A 115 12.85 7.52 0.33
CA GLY A 115 13.16 8.83 -0.23
C GLY A 115 13.42 8.80 -1.74
N LYS A 116 12.86 7.81 -2.46
CA LYS A 116 13.13 7.61 -3.88
C LYS A 116 11.84 7.31 -4.66
N VAL A 117 11.62 8.08 -5.72
CA VAL A 117 10.49 7.87 -6.63
C VAL A 117 10.97 7.76 -8.07
N VAL A 118 10.15 7.19 -8.91
CA VAL A 118 10.33 7.11 -10.36
C VAL A 118 9.05 7.64 -11.04
N ALA A 119 9.17 8.04 -12.29
CA ALA A 119 8.02 8.47 -13.08
C ALA A 119 7.17 7.25 -13.44
N GLY A 120 5.84 7.42 -13.39
CA GLY A 120 4.87 6.39 -13.75
C GLY A 120 4.55 6.37 -15.25
N GLY A 121 3.41 5.79 -15.61
CA GLY A 121 2.97 5.74 -17.02
C GLY A 121 3.88 4.89 -17.91
N GLY A 122 4.58 3.91 -17.35
CA GLY A 122 5.52 3.06 -18.10
C GLY A 122 6.89 3.71 -18.36
N ALA A 123 7.15 4.91 -17.83
CA ALA A 123 8.42 5.62 -18.04
C ALA A 123 9.63 4.83 -17.54
N ALA A 124 9.54 4.27 -16.33
CA ALA A 124 10.63 3.48 -15.75
C ALA A 124 10.95 2.24 -16.61
N GLU A 125 9.91 1.55 -17.08
CA GLU A 125 10.05 0.34 -17.89
C GLU A 125 10.73 0.65 -19.23
N ILE A 126 10.32 1.71 -19.91
CA ILE A 126 10.94 2.14 -21.18
C ILE A 126 12.41 2.54 -20.96
N SER A 127 12.68 3.28 -19.88
CA SER A 127 14.04 3.70 -19.54
C SER A 127 14.96 2.48 -19.34
N ILE A 128 14.50 1.49 -18.57
CA ILE A 128 15.25 0.26 -18.31
C ILE A 128 15.40 -0.56 -19.61
N ALA A 129 14.33 -0.69 -20.40
CA ALA A 129 14.35 -1.42 -21.67
C ALA A 129 15.36 -0.81 -22.65
N LYS A 130 15.42 0.54 -22.72
CA LYS A 130 16.40 1.25 -23.54
C LYS A 130 17.84 0.89 -23.10
N GLY A 131 18.15 1.02 -21.82
CA GLY A 131 19.47 0.68 -21.30
C GLY A 131 19.86 -0.78 -21.52
N LEU A 132 18.88 -1.69 -21.42
CA LEU A 132 19.12 -3.12 -21.70
C LEU A 132 19.39 -3.37 -23.19
N LYS A 133 18.72 -2.68 -24.08
CA LYS A 133 18.97 -2.79 -25.54
C LYS A 133 20.38 -2.29 -25.88
N GLU A 134 20.76 -1.14 -25.32
CA GLU A 134 22.14 -0.61 -25.46
C GLU A 134 23.18 -1.59 -24.92
N TYR A 135 22.92 -2.17 -23.77
CA TYR A 135 23.80 -3.21 -23.18
C TYR A 135 23.87 -4.45 -24.09
N ALA A 136 22.75 -4.89 -24.66
CA ALA A 136 22.68 -6.05 -25.55
C ALA A 136 23.59 -5.86 -26.79
N GLU A 137 23.80 -4.63 -27.25
CA GLU A 137 24.71 -4.34 -28.37
C GLU A 137 26.19 -4.55 -28.00
N THR A 138 26.53 -4.53 -26.72
CA THR A 138 27.90 -4.71 -26.23
C THR A 138 28.28 -6.19 -26.03
N ILE A 139 27.31 -7.11 -26.06
CA ILE A 139 27.50 -8.53 -25.86
C ILE A 139 27.09 -9.30 -27.13
N SER A 140 27.40 -10.57 -27.20
CA SER A 140 27.14 -11.37 -28.41
C SER A 140 26.56 -12.73 -28.06
N GLY A 141 26.05 -13.42 -29.07
CA GLY A 141 25.56 -14.77 -28.94
C GLY A 141 24.21 -14.89 -28.28
N ARG A 142 24.00 -15.99 -27.57
CA ARG A 142 22.68 -16.27 -26.92
C ARG A 142 22.35 -15.32 -25.80
N GLU A 143 23.37 -14.78 -25.14
CA GLU A 143 23.18 -13.81 -24.05
C GLU A 143 22.55 -12.52 -24.56
N GLN A 144 22.98 -12.05 -25.73
CA GLN A 144 22.40 -10.88 -26.39
C GLN A 144 20.91 -11.06 -26.63
N LEU A 145 20.51 -12.23 -27.15
CA LEU A 145 19.10 -12.53 -27.43
C LEU A 145 18.28 -12.54 -26.13
N ALA A 146 18.85 -13.10 -25.05
CA ALA A 146 18.14 -13.14 -23.77
C ALA A 146 17.93 -11.74 -23.18
N VAL A 147 18.96 -10.90 -23.23
CA VAL A 147 18.84 -9.49 -22.75
C VAL A 147 17.85 -8.71 -23.58
N SER A 148 17.86 -8.88 -24.90
CA SER A 148 16.91 -8.23 -25.81
C SER A 148 15.46 -8.66 -25.51
N ALA A 149 15.23 -9.96 -25.31
CA ALA A 149 13.92 -10.49 -24.97
C ALA A 149 13.42 -9.94 -23.61
N PHE A 150 14.32 -9.80 -22.64
CA PHE A 150 13.96 -9.22 -21.33
C PHE A 150 13.58 -7.75 -21.47
N ALA A 151 14.31 -6.99 -22.29
CA ALA A 151 13.98 -5.60 -22.59
C ALA A 151 12.59 -5.49 -23.24
N GLU A 152 12.27 -6.38 -24.19
CA GLU A 152 10.95 -6.41 -24.83
C GLU A 152 9.84 -6.76 -23.85
N ALA A 153 10.12 -7.65 -22.89
CA ALA A 153 9.15 -8.03 -21.86
C ALA A 153 8.78 -6.83 -20.95
N LEU A 154 9.74 -5.96 -20.65
CA LEU A 154 9.45 -4.73 -19.87
C LEU A 154 8.50 -3.78 -20.63
N GLU A 155 8.62 -3.73 -21.95
CA GLU A 155 7.77 -2.87 -22.78
C GLU A 155 6.31 -3.34 -22.85
N VAL A 156 6.00 -4.54 -22.34
CA VAL A 156 4.61 -5.03 -22.24
C VAL A 156 3.80 -4.12 -21.29
N VAL A 157 4.43 -3.56 -20.24
CA VAL A 157 3.72 -2.71 -19.27
C VAL A 157 3.14 -1.45 -19.96
N PRO A 158 3.94 -0.60 -20.63
CA PRO A 158 3.35 0.56 -21.33
C PRO A 158 2.43 0.17 -22.50
N LYS A 159 2.67 -0.95 -23.20
CA LYS A 159 1.75 -1.47 -24.21
C LYS A 159 0.37 -1.75 -23.64
N THR A 160 0.33 -2.47 -22.52
CA THR A 160 -0.94 -2.82 -21.83
C THR A 160 -1.65 -1.56 -21.31
N LEU A 161 -0.89 -0.57 -20.83
CA LEU A 161 -1.47 0.72 -20.44
C LEU A 161 -2.15 1.39 -21.63
N ALA A 162 -1.51 1.40 -22.82
CA ALA A 162 -2.08 1.98 -24.04
C ALA A 162 -3.35 1.24 -24.46
N GLU A 163 -3.31 -0.09 -24.50
CA GLU A 163 -4.45 -0.94 -24.85
C GLU A 163 -5.65 -0.70 -23.92
N ASN A 164 -5.39 -0.64 -22.61
CA ASN A 164 -6.44 -0.37 -21.61
C ASN A 164 -7.03 1.04 -21.75
N ALA A 165 -6.23 1.98 -22.26
CA ALA A 165 -6.68 3.34 -22.58
C ALA A 165 -7.36 3.46 -23.96
N GLY A 166 -7.49 2.35 -24.69
CA GLY A 166 -8.12 2.33 -26.01
C GLY A 166 -7.24 2.88 -27.13
N GLN A 167 -5.92 2.88 -26.94
CA GLN A 167 -4.95 3.39 -27.92
C GLN A 167 -4.26 2.26 -28.65
N ASP A 168 -3.68 2.58 -29.82
CA ASP A 168 -2.82 1.63 -30.50
C ASP A 168 -1.52 1.47 -29.72
N SER A 169 -1.25 0.24 -29.26
CA SER A 169 -0.11 -0.05 -28.39
C SER A 169 1.24 0.05 -29.12
N ILE A 170 1.25 -0.11 -30.45
CA ILE A 170 2.47 0.01 -31.26
C ILE A 170 2.83 1.49 -31.41
N ASP A 171 1.85 2.31 -31.79
CA ASP A 171 2.06 3.76 -31.96
C ASP A 171 2.49 4.40 -30.62
N ALA A 172 1.80 4.04 -29.52
CA ALA A 172 2.14 4.54 -28.18
C ALA A 172 3.59 4.16 -27.78
N LEU A 173 4.01 2.94 -28.10
CA LEU A 173 5.38 2.49 -27.79
C LEU A 173 6.44 3.25 -28.63
N VAL A 174 6.14 3.49 -29.91
CA VAL A 174 7.03 4.26 -30.81
C VAL A 174 7.21 5.69 -30.26
N ASP A 175 6.09 6.33 -29.90
CA ASP A 175 6.12 7.68 -29.33
C ASP A 175 6.87 7.74 -27.99
N LEU A 176 6.65 6.74 -27.11
CA LEU A 176 7.36 6.65 -25.83
C LEU A 176 8.88 6.51 -26.04
N ARG A 177 9.31 5.63 -26.95
CA ARG A 177 10.73 5.45 -27.25
C ARG A 177 11.36 6.74 -27.79
N ALA A 178 10.66 7.42 -28.70
CA ALA A 178 11.11 8.70 -29.28
C ALA A 178 11.21 9.80 -28.21
N ALA A 179 10.23 9.85 -27.30
CA ALA A 179 10.21 10.82 -26.21
C ALA A 179 11.34 10.57 -25.20
N HIS A 180 11.72 9.30 -24.98
CA HIS A 180 12.81 8.93 -24.06
C HIS A 180 14.21 9.33 -24.55
N GLU A 181 14.35 9.73 -25.80
CA GLU A 181 15.58 10.35 -26.29
C GLU A 181 15.81 11.74 -25.65
N LYS A 182 14.74 12.38 -25.19
CA LYS A 182 14.77 13.75 -24.64
C LYS A 182 14.71 13.77 -23.11
N SER A 183 13.95 12.86 -22.49
CA SER A 183 13.76 12.84 -21.04
C SER A 183 13.33 11.45 -20.55
N LEU A 184 13.94 11.02 -19.46
CA LEU A 184 13.64 9.73 -18.79
C LEU A 184 12.28 9.73 -18.09
N TYR A 185 11.64 10.89 -17.95
CA TYR A 185 10.38 11.03 -17.22
C TYR A 185 9.15 10.92 -18.11
N MET A 186 9.34 10.68 -19.42
CA MET A 186 8.25 10.58 -20.39
C MET A 186 7.50 9.25 -20.21
N GLY A 187 6.20 9.32 -19.98
CA GLY A 187 5.32 8.17 -19.84
C GLY A 187 3.98 8.44 -20.49
N LEU A 188 3.11 7.44 -20.49
CA LEU A 188 1.78 7.52 -21.09
C LEU A 188 0.77 8.07 -20.09
N ASP A 189 0.15 9.21 -20.40
CA ASP A 189 -1.01 9.72 -19.68
C ASP A 189 -2.26 9.04 -20.26
N VAL A 190 -2.75 8.02 -19.56
CA VAL A 190 -3.88 7.19 -20.03
C VAL A 190 -5.19 7.96 -20.13
N PHE A 191 -5.32 9.07 -19.39
CA PHE A 191 -6.56 9.87 -19.40
C PHE A 191 -6.58 10.83 -20.59
N LYS A 192 -5.42 11.36 -20.98
CA LYS A 192 -5.31 12.27 -22.12
C LYS A 192 -4.98 11.56 -23.43
N GLY A 193 -4.42 10.37 -23.34
CA GLY A 193 -4.00 9.61 -24.51
C GLY A 193 -2.73 10.14 -25.16
N GLU A 194 -1.82 10.72 -24.38
CA GLU A 194 -0.60 11.33 -24.92
C GLU A 194 0.63 11.00 -24.09
N VAL A 195 1.80 11.07 -24.71
CA VAL A 195 3.08 10.90 -24.00
C VAL A 195 3.48 12.26 -23.41
N THR A 196 3.68 12.29 -22.10
CA THR A 196 3.98 13.52 -21.37
C THR A 196 4.98 13.26 -20.24
N ASP A 197 5.50 14.33 -19.63
CA ASP A 197 6.41 14.25 -18.48
C ASP A 197 5.59 13.87 -17.24
N MET A 198 5.66 12.62 -16.88
CA MET A 198 4.87 12.06 -15.76
C MET A 198 5.33 12.59 -14.39
N TYR A 199 6.60 12.96 -14.27
CA TYR A 199 7.09 13.56 -13.03
C TYR A 199 6.44 14.94 -12.80
N ARG A 200 6.39 15.76 -13.84
CA ARG A 200 5.71 17.07 -13.78
C ARG A 200 4.20 16.95 -13.64
N ALA A 201 3.63 15.88 -14.19
CA ALA A 201 2.20 15.60 -14.07
C ALA A 201 1.82 15.08 -12.67
N GLY A 202 2.82 14.80 -11.80
CA GLY A 202 2.58 14.26 -10.46
C GLY A 202 2.28 12.77 -10.43
N VAL A 203 2.50 12.07 -11.54
CA VAL A 203 2.29 10.61 -11.63
C VAL A 203 3.63 9.95 -11.32
N ILE A 204 3.83 9.65 -10.04
CA ILE A 204 5.08 9.08 -9.52
C ILE A 204 4.79 7.81 -8.74
N GLU A 205 5.78 6.94 -8.67
CA GLU A 205 5.69 5.65 -7.98
C GLU A 205 6.94 5.46 -7.09
N PRO A 206 6.81 4.74 -5.96
CA PRO A 206 8.00 4.41 -5.16
C PRO A 206 8.96 3.54 -5.98
N HIS A 207 10.24 3.88 -5.96
CA HIS A 207 11.29 3.09 -6.62
C HIS A 207 11.25 1.61 -6.18
N ARG A 208 10.97 1.38 -4.88
CA ARG A 208 10.90 0.01 -4.29
C ARG A 208 9.89 -0.88 -5.02
N VAL A 209 8.73 -0.33 -5.38
CA VAL A 209 7.64 -1.08 -6.04
C VAL A 209 8.12 -1.59 -7.41
N LYS A 210 8.72 -0.72 -8.23
CA LYS A 210 9.25 -1.11 -9.55
C LYS A 210 10.40 -2.11 -9.43
N LYS A 211 11.32 -1.85 -8.52
CA LYS A 211 12.45 -2.76 -8.27
C LYS A 211 11.94 -4.15 -7.88
N GLN A 212 11.01 -4.21 -6.91
CA GLN A 212 10.46 -5.47 -6.42
C GLN A 212 9.70 -6.22 -7.53
N ALA A 213 8.91 -5.51 -8.33
CA ALA A 213 8.16 -6.12 -9.44
C ALA A 213 9.11 -6.81 -10.44
N ILE A 214 10.16 -6.12 -10.84
CA ILE A 214 11.15 -6.65 -11.79
C ILE A 214 11.92 -7.84 -11.18
N GLN A 215 12.36 -7.69 -9.94
CA GLN A 215 13.11 -8.75 -9.23
C GLN A 215 12.24 -10.01 -9.05
N SER A 216 11.02 -9.85 -8.58
CA SER A 216 10.11 -10.98 -8.35
C SER A 216 9.76 -11.69 -9.67
N ALA A 217 9.56 -10.93 -10.74
CA ALA A 217 9.30 -11.50 -12.07
C ALA A 217 10.50 -12.31 -12.57
N ALA A 218 11.69 -11.79 -12.41
CA ALA A 218 12.95 -12.49 -12.80
C ALA A 218 13.17 -13.76 -11.96
N GLU A 219 12.94 -13.68 -10.69
CA GLU A 219 13.02 -14.83 -9.77
C GLU A 219 12.01 -15.90 -10.10
N UNK A 220 10.99 -15.56 -10.34
CA UNK A 220 9.95 -16.44 -10.70
C UNK A 220 10.26 -17.18 -11.92
N UNK A 221 10.81 -16.59 -12.70
CA UNK A 221 11.19 -17.17 -13.95
C UNK A 221 12.30 -18.14 -13.77
N UNK A 222 12.99 -17.87 -12.97
CA UNK A 222 14.03 -18.71 -12.67
C UNK A 222 13.58 -19.98 -12.04
N UNK A 223 12.83 -19.87 -11.27
CA UNK A 223 12.23 -20.94 -10.67
C UNK A 223 11.52 -21.85 -11.59
N PHE A 224 10.73 -21.26 -12.33
CA PHE A 224 9.96 -22.05 -13.33
C PHE A 224 10.88 -22.85 -14.27
N LEU A 225 11.89 -22.23 -14.78
CA LEU A 225 12.88 -22.88 -15.66
C LEU A 225 13.64 -24.01 -14.94
N TRP A 226 13.98 -23.79 -13.67
CA TRP A 226 14.62 -24.83 -12.85
C TRP A 226 13.69 -26.03 -12.64
N TYR A 227 12.44 -25.77 -12.34
CA TYR A 227 11.40 -26.80 -12.14
C TYR A 227 11.17 -27.64 -13.42
N GLN A 228 11.10 -26.98 -14.57
CA GLN A 228 10.97 -27.69 -15.85
C GLN A 228 12.19 -28.59 -16.13
N ARG A 229 13.38 -28.05 -15.87
CA ARG A 229 14.64 -28.80 -16.10
C ARG A 229 14.73 -30.06 -15.22
N THR A 230 14.23 -30.01 -14.00
CA THR A 230 14.28 -31.15 -13.05
C THR A 230 13.22 -32.23 -13.34
N ARG A 231 12.19 -31.93 -14.13
CA ARG A 231 11.15 -32.89 -14.50
C ARG A 231 11.55 -33.81 -15.68
N HIS A 232 12.63 -33.48 -16.38
CA HIS A 232 13.07 -34.24 -17.56
C HIS A 232 14.35 -35.04 -17.31
N VAL A 233 14.72 -35.29 -16.04
CA VAL A 233 15.85 -36.15 -15.68
C VAL A 233 15.38 -37.48 -15.10
#